data_0aa6e384a2b737a17ba50d4bb983028d
#
_entry.id   0aa6e384a2b737a17ba50d4bb983028d
#
_cell.length_a   1.000
_cell.length_b   1.000
_cell.length_c   1.000
_cell.angle_alpha   90.00
_cell.angle_beta   90.00
_cell.angle_gamma   90.00
#
_symmetry.space_group_name_H-M   'P 1'
#
loop_
_entity.id
_entity.type
_entity.pdbx_description
1 polymer ?
#
loop_
_entity_poly.entity_id
_entity_poly.type
_entity_poly.pdbx_seq_one_letter_code
_entity_poly.pdbx_strand_id
1 'polypeptide(L)'
;EMKLAAVKAIAQLAKEPVPDVVNAAYKLKRTTFGRDYILPKALDPRLLTRVSCAVAKAAMESGVARREITDWDKYANHLREMMGYDNKLLRSFTDMAKANPKRVVFAEANHINMLKAAAEAKAEGICQPILLGNWDYLHKLAGEENISLDGIEIINMRSDGETERRHRYAAILAKKREREGVTYSEACEIMFNRNAFGMMMVETGDADAFVTGVYSRYSEVTKLAEEIIGIRPTYKHFGAMHIISGKKGTFFMADTLINRHPSTEVLIDIARLTHDAV
;
A
#
# COMPACT_ATOMS: atom_id res chain seq x y z
N GLU A 1 32.88 15.20 10.85
CA GLU A 1 32.11 14.64 9.71
C GLU A 1 30.85 13.90 10.17
N MET A 2 30.92 12.97 11.13
CA MET A 2 29.74 12.26 11.69
C MET A 2 28.65 13.20 12.22
N LYS A 3 29.01 14.26 12.96
CA LYS A 3 28.03 15.27 13.44
C LYS A 3 27.33 15.97 12.27
N LEU A 4 28.08 16.29 11.20
CA LEU A 4 27.54 16.92 10.00
C LEU A 4 26.60 15.97 9.24
N ALA A 5 26.95 14.68 9.17
CA ALA A 5 26.07 13.66 8.58
C ALA A 5 24.76 13.53 9.35
N ALA A 6 24.79 13.55 10.67
CA ALA A 6 23.59 13.56 11.52
C ALA A 6 22.71 14.79 11.22
N VAL A 7 23.29 15.99 11.17
CA VAL A 7 22.57 17.24 10.87
C VAL A 7 21.90 17.17 9.49
N LYS A 8 22.62 16.70 8.47
CA LYS A 8 22.09 16.54 7.11
C LYS A 8 20.93 15.54 7.07
N ALA A 9 21.07 14.39 7.75
CA ALA A 9 20.04 13.37 7.82
C ALA A 9 18.77 13.89 8.50
N ILE A 10 18.89 14.62 9.61
CA ILE A 10 17.77 15.24 10.32
C ILE A 10 17.08 16.29 9.44
N ALA A 11 17.86 17.15 8.76
CA ALA A 11 17.33 18.18 7.88
C ALA A 11 16.59 17.58 6.67
N GLN A 12 17.08 16.48 6.13
CA GLN A 12 16.42 15.76 5.04
C GLN A 12 15.12 15.09 5.51
N LEU A 13 15.17 14.42 6.66
CA LEU A 13 14.00 13.77 7.24
C LEU A 13 12.87 14.76 7.56
N ALA A 14 13.22 15.99 7.98
CA ALA A 14 12.22 17.03 8.24
C ALA A 14 11.40 17.41 7.00
N LYS A 15 11.96 17.26 5.80
CA LYS A 15 11.32 17.58 4.53
C LYS A 15 10.46 16.44 3.98
N GLU A 16 10.62 15.23 4.51
CA GLU A 16 9.80 14.08 4.14
C GLU A 16 8.39 14.19 4.77
N PRO A 17 7.37 13.55 4.19
CA PRO A 17 6.03 13.50 4.78
C PRO A 17 6.06 12.98 6.22
N VAL A 18 5.33 13.63 7.11
CA VAL A 18 5.31 13.23 8.54
C VAL A 18 4.37 12.04 8.71
N PRO A 19 4.82 10.93 9.33
CA PRO A 19 3.98 9.77 9.60
C PRO A 19 2.79 10.10 10.51
N ASP A 20 1.64 9.49 10.26
CA ASP A 20 0.43 9.69 11.07
C ASP A 20 0.63 9.30 12.54
N VAL A 21 1.50 8.33 12.81
CA VAL A 21 1.88 7.94 14.19
C VAL A 21 2.50 9.11 14.94
N VAL A 22 3.32 9.93 14.28
CA VAL A 22 3.93 11.13 14.87
C VAL A 22 2.86 12.20 15.10
N ASN A 23 2.02 12.44 14.09
CA ASN A 23 0.91 13.39 14.21
C ASN A 23 -0.04 13.02 15.36
N ALA A 24 -0.37 11.74 15.50
CA ALA A 24 -1.21 11.24 16.58
C ALA A 24 -0.54 11.38 17.96
N ALA A 25 0.74 11.01 18.09
CA ALA A 25 1.50 11.08 19.34
C ALA A 25 1.62 12.52 19.89
N TYR A 26 1.74 13.50 19.00
CA TYR A 26 1.85 14.92 19.37
C TYR A 26 0.54 15.70 19.24
N LYS A 27 -0.57 15.04 18.91
CA LYS A 27 -1.89 15.67 18.67
C LYS A 27 -1.84 16.78 17.62
N LEU A 28 -1.03 16.61 16.61
CA LEU A 28 -0.86 17.56 15.52
C LEU A 28 -1.88 17.26 14.41
N LYS A 29 -2.40 18.34 13.80
CA LYS A 29 -3.21 18.23 12.58
C LYS A 29 -2.26 18.39 11.40
N ARG A 30 -2.12 17.33 10.55
CA ARG A 30 -1.36 17.35 9.29
C ARG A 30 -0.17 18.31 9.31
N THR A 31 0.98 17.81 9.69
CA THR A 31 2.19 18.62 9.82
C THR A 31 3.08 18.38 8.61
N THR A 32 3.50 19.43 7.96
CA THR A 32 4.47 19.43 6.86
C THR A 32 5.66 20.31 7.22
N PHE A 33 6.79 20.14 6.51
CA PHE A 33 7.96 20.99 6.69
C PHE A 33 7.60 22.46 6.46
N GLY A 34 7.93 23.30 7.43
CA GLY A 34 7.63 24.72 7.40
C GLY A 34 7.98 25.42 8.71
N ARG A 35 7.46 26.63 8.90
CA ARG A 35 7.76 27.47 10.07
C ARG A 35 7.52 26.77 11.41
N ASP A 36 6.49 25.94 11.48
CA ASP A 36 6.07 25.26 12.72
C ASP A 36 6.63 23.83 12.84
N TYR A 37 7.30 23.33 11.78
CA TYR A 37 7.93 22.02 11.75
C TYR A 37 9.26 22.06 10.99
N ILE A 38 10.28 22.57 11.66
CA ILE A 38 11.64 22.70 11.11
C ILE A 38 12.45 21.42 11.37
N LEU A 39 12.16 20.73 12.47
CA LEU A 39 12.84 19.50 12.92
C LEU A 39 11.84 18.37 13.15
N PRO A 40 12.22 17.13 12.82
CA PRO A 40 11.43 15.96 13.19
C PRO A 40 11.21 15.90 14.69
N LYS A 41 10.03 15.43 15.11
CA LYS A 41 9.71 15.25 16.52
C LYS A 41 10.50 14.07 17.09
N ALA A 42 10.85 14.16 18.37
CA ALA A 42 11.71 13.16 19.05
C ALA A 42 11.15 11.72 19.01
N LEU A 43 9.82 11.55 18.94
CA LEU A 43 9.16 10.25 18.84
C LEU A 43 8.99 9.78 17.37
N ASP A 44 9.62 10.44 16.40
CA ASP A 44 9.59 9.96 15.02
C ASP A 44 10.43 8.67 14.91
N PRO A 45 9.81 7.51 14.60
CA PRO A 45 10.50 6.23 14.56
C PRO A 45 11.59 6.15 13.49
N ARG A 46 11.53 7.02 12.48
CA ARG A 46 12.51 7.07 11.40
C ARG A 46 13.86 7.67 11.83
N LEU A 47 13.87 8.48 12.91
CA LEU A 47 15.10 9.13 13.40
C LEU A 47 16.19 8.11 13.71
N LEU A 48 15.85 7.04 14.44
CA LEU A 48 16.86 6.06 14.84
C LEU A 48 17.51 5.39 13.61
N THR A 49 16.71 4.97 12.66
CA THR A 49 17.25 4.28 11.48
C THR A 49 17.97 5.22 10.53
N ARG A 50 17.38 6.37 10.18
CA ARG A 50 17.95 7.30 9.20
C ARG A 50 19.21 7.97 9.70
N VAL A 51 19.17 8.50 10.92
CA VAL A 51 20.32 9.24 11.48
C VAL A 51 21.46 8.28 11.83
N SER A 52 21.17 7.14 12.46
CA SER A 52 22.21 6.16 12.80
C SER A 52 22.92 5.59 11.57
N CYS A 53 22.16 5.25 10.51
CA CYS A 53 22.76 4.80 9.26
C CYS A 53 23.64 5.89 8.60
N ALA A 54 23.18 7.13 8.59
CA ALA A 54 23.97 8.24 8.02
C ALA A 54 25.28 8.49 8.81
N VAL A 55 25.21 8.45 10.13
CA VAL A 55 26.38 8.59 11.00
C VAL A 55 27.35 7.42 10.83
N ALA A 56 26.83 6.18 10.75
CA ALA A 56 27.66 5.00 10.54
C ALA A 56 28.37 5.03 9.17
N LYS A 57 27.67 5.45 8.10
CA LYS A 57 28.31 5.66 6.77
C LYS A 57 29.43 6.68 6.85
N ALA A 58 29.19 7.84 7.45
CA ALA A 58 30.21 8.87 7.61
C ALA A 58 31.40 8.41 8.45
N ALA A 59 31.19 7.54 9.46
CA ALA A 59 32.25 6.95 10.25
C ALA A 59 33.13 6.00 9.42
N MET A 60 32.53 5.21 8.54
CA MET A 60 33.26 4.33 7.62
C MET A 60 34.06 5.14 6.59
N GLU A 61 33.43 6.12 5.95
CA GLU A 61 34.05 6.99 4.96
C GLU A 61 35.22 7.78 5.53
N SER A 62 35.15 8.17 6.81
CA SER A 62 36.23 8.88 7.51
C SER A 62 37.29 7.97 8.16
N GLY A 63 37.15 6.64 8.01
CA GLY A 63 38.13 5.67 8.53
C GLY A 63 38.14 5.52 10.06
N VAL A 64 37.16 6.08 10.79
CA VAL A 64 37.06 6.00 12.25
C VAL A 64 36.12 4.90 12.75
N ALA A 65 35.49 4.16 11.83
CA ALA A 65 34.62 3.05 12.19
C ALA A 65 35.41 1.92 12.83
N ARG A 66 34.92 1.39 13.97
CA ARG A 66 35.54 0.23 14.66
C ARG A 66 35.13 -1.09 14.04
N ARG A 67 34.02 -1.12 13.29
CA ARG A 67 33.49 -2.30 12.58
C ARG A 67 32.93 -1.85 11.25
N GLU A 68 33.15 -2.63 10.22
CA GLU A 68 32.55 -2.42 8.93
C GLU A 68 31.10 -2.97 8.89
N ILE A 69 30.21 -2.22 8.27
CA ILE A 69 28.84 -2.63 8.00
C ILE A 69 28.77 -2.95 6.52
N THR A 70 28.67 -4.23 6.19
CA THR A 70 28.57 -4.72 4.81
C THR A 70 27.13 -4.81 4.33
N ASP A 71 26.18 -5.04 5.25
CA ASP A 71 24.74 -5.19 4.99
C ASP A 71 23.97 -4.09 5.72
N TRP A 72 23.57 -3.06 4.98
CA TRP A 72 22.87 -1.89 5.51
C TRP A 72 21.43 -2.18 5.87
N ASP A 73 20.79 -3.12 5.15
CA ASP A 73 19.41 -3.52 5.44
C ASP A 73 19.34 -4.29 6.75
N LYS A 74 20.28 -5.21 6.95
CA LYS A 74 20.41 -5.94 8.21
C LYS A 74 20.70 -4.99 9.39
N TYR A 75 21.55 -3.97 9.18
CA TYR A 75 21.84 -2.99 10.21
C TYR A 75 20.59 -2.13 10.54
N ALA A 76 19.89 -1.62 9.53
CA ALA A 76 18.66 -0.86 9.73
C ALA A 76 17.57 -1.70 10.42
N ASN A 77 17.47 -2.97 10.07
CA ASN A 77 16.53 -3.91 10.70
C ASN A 77 16.87 -4.15 12.18
N HIS A 78 18.16 -4.32 12.51
CA HIS A 78 18.60 -4.44 13.89
C HIS A 78 18.24 -3.19 14.73
N LEU A 79 18.37 -1.98 14.17
CA LEU A 79 17.94 -0.75 14.82
C LEU A 79 16.43 -0.71 15.06
N ARG A 80 15.61 -1.21 14.13
CA ARG A 80 14.15 -1.33 14.31
C ARG A 80 13.79 -2.34 15.40
N GLU A 81 14.51 -3.47 15.47
CA GLU A 81 14.36 -4.47 16.55
C GLU A 81 14.57 -3.87 17.93
N MET A 82 15.61 -3.05 18.07
CA MET A 82 15.91 -2.36 19.34
C MET A 82 14.76 -1.44 19.83
N MET A 83 13.95 -0.91 18.89
CA MET A 83 12.77 -0.11 19.24
C MET A 83 11.53 -0.94 19.59
N GLY A 84 11.62 -2.26 19.53
CA GLY A 84 10.48 -3.15 19.80
C GLY A 84 9.44 -3.18 18.67
N TYR A 85 9.76 -2.66 17.50
CA TYR A 85 8.93 -2.72 16.29
C TYR A 85 9.23 -3.99 15.46
N ASP A 86 9.80 -5.02 16.07
CA ASP A 86 10.13 -6.26 15.35
C ASP A 86 8.88 -7.08 15.08
N ASN A 87 8.36 -6.92 13.87
CA ASN A 87 7.39 -7.84 13.29
C ASN A 87 8.09 -8.69 12.23
N LYS A 88 8.58 -9.86 12.64
CA LYS A 88 9.30 -10.81 11.77
C LYS A 88 8.47 -11.17 10.53
N LEU A 89 7.16 -11.33 10.70
CA LEU A 89 6.26 -11.67 9.61
C LEU A 89 6.16 -10.51 8.59
N LEU A 90 5.96 -9.27 9.07
CA LEU A 90 5.88 -8.10 8.21
C LEU A 90 7.20 -7.91 7.43
N ARG A 91 8.34 -8.15 8.09
CA ARG A 91 9.65 -8.09 7.46
C ARG A 91 9.77 -9.14 6.35
N SER A 92 9.41 -10.39 6.64
CA SER A 92 9.42 -11.47 5.64
C SER A 92 8.58 -11.10 4.42
N PHE A 93 7.38 -10.55 4.62
CA PHE A 93 6.53 -10.08 3.52
C PHE A 93 7.15 -8.92 2.75
N THR A 94 7.76 -7.96 3.46
CA THR A 94 8.44 -6.83 2.83
C THR A 94 9.63 -7.30 1.98
N ASP A 95 10.44 -8.21 2.49
CA ASP A 95 11.60 -8.75 1.76
C ASP A 95 11.15 -9.56 0.52
N MET A 96 10.08 -10.35 0.64
CA MET A 96 9.48 -11.06 -0.49
C MET A 96 8.93 -10.09 -1.54
N ALA A 97 8.26 -9.02 -1.11
CA ALA A 97 7.72 -8.00 -2.01
C ALA A 97 8.83 -7.24 -2.75
N LYS A 98 9.91 -6.87 -2.05
CA LYS A 98 11.09 -6.22 -2.64
C LYS A 98 11.83 -7.11 -3.65
N ALA A 99 11.85 -8.42 -3.41
CA ALA A 99 12.45 -9.39 -4.35
C ALA A 99 11.69 -9.49 -5.69
N ASN A 100 10.37 -9.22 -5.67
CA ASN A 100 9.53 -9.27 -6.85
C ASN A 100 8.41 -8.21 -6.79
N PRO A 101 8.74 -6.90 -6.96
CA PRO A 101 7.78 -5.82 -6.83
C PRO A 101 6.64 -5.96 -7.84
N LYS A 102 5.41 -6.03 -7.34
CA LYS A 102 4.20 -6.16 -8.14
C LYS A 102 3.61 -4.80 -8.50
N ARG A 103 2.87 -4.75 -9.62
CA ARG A 103 2.10 -3.58 -10.03
C ARG A 103 0.81 -3.54 -9.20
N VAL A 104 0.67 -2.53 -8.36
CA VAL A 104 -0.43 -2.40 -7.40
C VAL A 104 -1.27 -1.18 -7.73
N VAL A 105 -2.55 -1.37 -8.00
CA VAL A 105 -3.49 -0.29 -8.27
C VAL A 105 -4.02 0.29 -6.95
N PHE A 106 -3.87 1.59 -6.77
CA PHE A 106 -4.43 2.36 -5.67
C PHE A 106 -5.64 3.15 -6.20
N ALA A 107 -6.85 2.63 -5.98
CA ALA A 107 -8.06 3.18 -6.57
C ALA A 107 -8.45 4.57 -6.03
N GLU A 108 -8.20 4.81 -4.76
CA GLU A 108 -8.63 6.03 -4.05
C GLU A 108 -7.45 6.98 -3.81
N ALA A 109 -6.60 7.16 -4.83
CA ALA A 109 -5.39 7.99 -4.75
C ALA A 109 -5.66 9.47 -4.42
N ASN A 110 -6.90 9.94 -4.60
CA ASN A 110 -7.35 11.27 -4.17
C ASN A 110 -7.45 11.43 -2.65
N HIS A 111 -7.27 10.37 -1.87
CA HIS A 111 -7.13 10.44 -0.42
C HIS A 111 -5.65 10.54 -0.05
N ILE A 112 -5.31 11.49 0.81
CA ILE A 112 -3.91 11.78 1.15
C ILE A 112 -3.17 10.59 1.75
N ASN A 113 -3.82 9.81 2.61
CA ASN A 113 -3.18 8.63 3.23
C ASN A 113 -2.89 7.53 2.20
N MET A 114 -3.76 7.37 1.19
CA MET A 114 -3.54 6.45 0.10
C MET A 114 -2.36 6.91 -0.77
N LEU A 115 -2.28 8.22 -1.04
CA LEU A 115 -1.18 8.81 -1.80
C LEU A 115 0.16 8.66 -1.06
N LYS A 116 0.18 8.92 0.27
CA LYS A 116 1.36 8.71 1.12
C LYS A 116 1.80 7.24 1.11
N ALA A 117 0.85 6.32 1.30
CA ALA A 117 1.14 4.89 1.31
C ALA A 117 1.72 4.39 -0.03
N ALA A 118 1.17 4.87 -1.15
CA ALA A 118 1.68 4.51 -2.47
C ALA A 118 3.10 5.06 -2.71
N ALA A 119 3.35 6.32 -2.34
CA ALA A 119 4.66 6.94 -2.47
C ALA A 119 5.71 6.26 -1.57
N GLU A 120 5.35 5.91 -0.33
CA GLU A 120 6.22 5.20 0.60
C GLU A 120 6.53 3.78 0.10
N ALA A 121 5.52 3.04 -0.37
CA ALA A 121 5.69 1.71 -0.95
C ALA A 121 6.60 1.73 -2.19
N LYS A 122 6.52 2.78 -3.01
CA LYS A 122 7.43 3.01 -4.14
C LYS A 122 8.85 3.29 -3.68
N ALA A 123 9.01 4.23 -2.74
CA ALA A 123 10.31 4.64 -2.22
C ALA A 123 11.04 3.49 -1.52
N GLU A 124 10.31 2.60 -0.85
CA GLU A 124 10.85 1.40 -0.21
C GLU A 124 11.07 0.22 -1.18
N GLY A 125 10.61 0.33 -2.43
CA GLY A 125 10.73 -0.74 -3.43
C GLY A 125 9.80 -1.93 -3.18
N ILE A 126 8.73 -1.76 -2.41
CA ILE A 126 7.76 -2.81 -2.07
C ILE A 126 6.88 -3.17 -3.27
N CYS A 127 6.47 -2.15 -4.05
CA CYS A 127 5.63 -2.35 -5.22
C CYS A 127 5.89 -1.28 -6.29
N GLN A 128 5.27 -1.48 -7.44
CA GLN A 128 5.13 -0.49 -8.51
C GLN A 128 3.69 0.06 -8.44
N PRO A 129 3.45 1.21 -7.78
CA PRO A 129 2.12 1.73 -7.63
C PRO A 129 1.58 2.30 -8.94
N ILE A 130 0.27 2.09 -9.16
CA ILE A 130 -0.53 2.71 -10.22
C ILE A 130 -1.65 3.48 -9.53
N LEU A 131 -1.71 4.79 -9.72
CA LEU A 131 -2.70 5.65 -9.08
C LEU A 131 -3.88 5.91 -10.02
N LEU A 132 -5.11 5.65 -9.57
CA LEU A 132 -6.30 6.03 -10.32
C LEU A 132 -6.78 7.42 -9.88
N GLY A 133 -6.69 8.40 -10.80
CA GLY A 133 -7.12 9.74 -10.52
C GLY A 133 -6.76 10.77 -11.59
N ASN A 134 -7.18 12.01 -11.37
CA ASN A 134 -6.81 13.12 -12.22
C ASN A 134 -5.38 13.56 -11.93
N TRP A 135 -4.57 13.69 -12.98
CA TRP A 135 -3.13 14.00 -12.88
C TRP A 135 -2.87 15.33 -12.17
N ASP A 136 -3.54 16.40 -12.59
CA ASP A 136 -3.34 17.74 -12.02
C ASP A 136 -3.74 17.81 -10.54
N TYR A 137 -4.86 17.15 -10.20
CA TYR A 137 -5.34 17.08 -8.82
C TYR A 137 -4.36 16.32 -7.91
N LEU A 138 -3.86 15.18 -8.37
CA LEU A 138 -2.93 14.37 -7.57
C LEU A 138 -1.58 15.07 -7.37
N HIS A 139 -1.05 15.74 -8.40
CA HIS A 139 0.18 16.52 -8.29
C HIS A 139 0.00 17.73 -7.35
N LYS A 140 -1.14 18.41 -7.42
CA LYS A 140 -1.45 19.49 -6.48
C LYS A 140 -1.49 18.98 -5.03
N LEU A 141 -2.23 17.88 -4.79
CA LEU A 141 -2.35 17.28 -3.46
C LEU A 141 -0.99 16.79 -2.94
N ALA A 142 -0.17 16.20 -3.80
CA ALA A 142 1.17 15.75 -3.47
C ALA A 142 2.10 16.93 -3.12
N GLY A 143 2.02 18.03 -3.86
CA GLY A 143 2.78 19.24 -3.60
C GLY A 143 2.44 19.90 -2.25
N GLU A 144 1.16 19.92 -1.87
CA GLU A 144 0.72 20.43 -0.57
C GLU A 144 1.31 19.66 0.63
N GLU A 145 1.63 18.38 0.44
CA GLU A 145 2.11 17.48 1.49
C GLU A 145 3.59 17.06 1.29
N ASN A 146 4.30 17.66 0.34
CA ASN A 146 5.68 17.32 -0.04
C ASN A 146 5.90 15.83 -0.36
N ILE A 147 4.94 15.23 -1.07
CA ILE A 147 5.02 13.84 -1.53
C ILE A 147 5.59 13.83 -2.95
N SER A 148 6.66 13.05 -3.19
CA SER A 148 7.14 12.81 -4.55
C SER A 148 6.28 11.74 -5.23
N LEU A 149 5.83 12.03 -6.45
CA LEU A 149 5.16 11.08 -7.34
C LEU A 149 6.08 10.60 -8.48
N ASP A 150 7.38 10.82 -8.36
CA ASP A 150 8.36 10.48 -9.40
C ASP A 150 8.35 8.98 -9.71
N GLY A 151 8.15 8.66 -11.00
CA GLY A 151 8.11 7.30 -11.49
C GLY A 151 6.88 6.49 -11.05
N ILE A 152 5.83 7.14 -10.56
CA ILE A 152 4.53 6.52 -10.28
C ILE A 152 3.60 6.75 -11.48
N GLU A 153 3.02 5.69 -11.99
CA GLU A 153 2.03 5.75 -13.08
C GLU A 153 0.70 6.31 -12.55
N ILE A 154 0.15 7.30 -13.27
CA ILE A 154 -1.16 7.89 -12.95
C ILE A 154 -2.09 7.66 -14.14
N ILE A 155 -3.22 7.00 -13.89
CA ILE A 155 -4.23 6.70 -14.89
C ILE A 155 -5.51 7.49 -14.55
N ASN A 156 -5.86 8.43 -15.42
CA ASN A 156 -7.16 9.08 -15.37
C ASN A 156 -8.18 8.28 -16.19
N MET A 157 -8.82 7.31 -15.54
CA MET A 157 -9.80 6.41 -16.19
C MET A 157 -10.96 7.15 -16.88
N ARG A 158 -11.17 8.45 -16.63
CA ARG A 158 -12.21 9.26 -17.26
C ARG A 158 -11.71 10.07 -18.44
N SER A 159 -10.41 10.06 -18.72
CA SER A 159 -9.85 10.74 -19.89
C SER A 159 -10.20 10.03 -21.18
N ASP A 160 -10.15 10.77 -22.29
CA ASP A 160 -10.37 10.23 -23.62
C ASP A 160 -9.29 9.19 -24.01
N GLY A 161 -8.07 9.38 -23.51
CA GLY A 161 -6.98 8.42 -23.73
C GLY A 161 -7.24 7.01 -23.19
N GLU A 162 -8.14 6.88 -22.20
CA GLU A 162 -8.50 5.59 -21.62
C GLU A 162 -9.77 4.97 -22.23
N THR A 163 -10.32 5.57 -23.28
CA THR A 163 -11.57 5.11 -23.90
C THR A 163 -11.46 3.68 -24.43
N GLU A 164 -10.40 3.36 -25.15
CA GLU A 164 -10.18 2.00 -25.68
C GLU A 164 -10.05 0.97 -24.56
N ARG A 165 -9.34 1.31 -23.50
CA ARG A 165 -9.18 0.44 -22.33
C ARG A 165 -10.52 0.21 -21.64
N ARG A 166 -11.33 1.28 -21.41
CA ARG A 166 -12.68 1.13 -20.87
C ARG A 166 -13.56 0.23 -21.72
N HIS A 167 -13.57 0.38 -23.04
CA HIS A 167 -14.34 -0.45 -23.96
C HIS A 167 -13.88 -1.92 -23.94
N ARG A 168 -12.57 -2.15 -23.92
CA ARG A 168 -11.99 -3.48 -23.78
C ARG A 168 -12.45 -4.17 -22.48
N TYR A 169 -12.36 -3.46 -21.37
CA TYR A 169 -12.79 -3.97 -20.05
C TYR A 169 -14.30 -4.21 -20.01
N ALA A 170 -15.08 -3.29 -20.55
CA ALA A 170 -16.53 -3.44 -20.63
C ALA A 170 -16.95 -4.66 -21.48
N ALA A 171 -16.29 -4.92 -22.58
CA ALA A 171 -16.55 -6.09 -23.42
C ALA A 171 -16.26 -7.40 -22.67
N ILE A 172 -15.15 -7.45 -21.94
CA ILE A 172 -14.79 -8.62 -21.13
C ILE A 172 -15.80 -8.84 -19.99
N LEU A 173 -16.17 -7.77 -19.27
CA LEU A 173 -17.14 -7.83 -18.18
C LEU A 173 -18.51 -8.24 -18.67
N ALA A 174 -19.03 -7.66 -19.75
CA ALA A 174 -20.31 -8.00 -20.34
C ALA A 174 -20.36 -9.49 -20.76
N LYS A 175 -19.30 -9.99 -21.37
CA LYS A 175 -19.19 -11.41 -21.73
C LYS A 175 -19.16 -12.33 -20.50
N LYS A 176 -18.42 -11.94 -19.46
CA LYS A 176 -18.29 -12.70 -18.20
C LYS A 176 -19.63 -12.80 -17.46
N ARG A 177 -20.43 -11.72 -17.53
CA ARG A 177 -21.70 -11.56 -16.79
C ARG A 177 -22.95 -11.63 -17.69
N GLU A 178 -22.80 -12.13 -18.90
CA GLU A 178 -23.90 -12.24 -19.88
C GLU A 178 -25.11 -13.02 -19.33
N ARG A 179 -24.84 -14.13 -18.63
CA ARG A 179 -25.90 -14.97 -18.03
C ARG A 179 -26.64 -14.31 -16.88
N GLU A 180 -26.07 -13.24 -16.32
CA GLU A 180 -26.65 -12.46 -15.23
C GLU A 180 -27.32 -11.18 -15.74
N GLY A 181 -27.37 -11.04 -17.07
CA GLY A 181 -28.09 -9.97 -17.74
C GLY A 181 -27.32 -8.67 -17.89
N VAL A 182 -26.02 -8.64 -17.61
CA VAL A 182 -25.20 -7.42 -17.79
C VAL A 182 -25.01 -7.16 -19.27
N THR A 183 -25.55 -6.05 -19.75
CA THR A 183 -25.39 -5.58 -21.13
C THR A 183 -24.05 -4.87 -21.34
N TYR A 184 -23.61 -4.78 -22.60
CA TYR A 184 -22.38 -4.03 -22.91
C TYR A 184 -22.48 -2.54 -22.51
N SER A 185 -23.67 -1.93 -22.70
CA SER A 185 -23.88 -0.54 -22.31
C SER A 185 -23.72 -0.32 -20.80
N GLU A 186 -24.31 -1.20 -19.99
CA GLU A 186 -24.16 -1.18 -18.53
C GLU A 186 -22.70 -1.44 -18.11
N ALA A 187 -22.02 -2.37 -18.77
CA ALA A 187 -20.62 -2.62 -18.51
C ALA A 187 -19.75 -1.39 -18.84
N CYS A 188 -20.05 -0.64 -19.89
CA CYS A 188 -19.37 0.63 -20.19
C CYS A 188 -19.56 1.65 -19.07
N GLU A 189 -20.76 1.73 -18.48
CA GLU A 189 -21.03 2.63 -17.35
C GLU A 189 -20.32 2.18 -16.09
N ILE A 190 -20.29 0.88 -15.80
CA ILE A 190 -19.56 0.31 -14.68
C ILE A 190 -18.05 0.68 -14.73
N MET A 191 -17.46 0.79 -15.93
CA MET A 191 -16.04 1.15 -16.10
C MET A 191 -15.72 2.60 -15.68
N PHE A 192 -16.70 3.45 -15.42
CA PHE A 192 -16.48 4.75 -14.80
C PHE A 192 -16.39 4.69 -13.26
N ASN A 193 -16.65 3.52 -12.67
CA ASN A 193 -16.39 3.27 -11.25
C ASN A 193 -14.91 2.88 -11.08
N ARG A 194 -14.17 3.63 -10.25
CA ARG A 194 -12.72 3.42 -10.02
C ARG A 194 -12.38 2.04 -9.48
N ASN A 195 -13.25 1.49 -8.62
CA ASN A 195 -13.02 0.15 -8.06
C ASN A 195 -13.21 -0.93 -9.14
N ALA A 196 -14.26 -0.81 -9.95
CA ALA A 196 -14.49 -1.72 -11.06
C ALA A 196 -13.36 -1.66 -12.10
N PHE A 197 -12.94 -0.44 -12.48
CA PHE A 197 -11.84 -0.25 -13.43
C PHE A 197 -10.53 -0.87 -12.90
N GLY A 198 -10.17 -0.59 -11.63
CA GLY A 198 -8.96 -1.13 -11.02
C GLY A 198 -8.99 -2.65 -10.86
N MET A 199 -10.15 -3.23 -10.52
CA MET A 199 -10.32 -4.68 -10.48
C MET A 199 -10.22 -5.31 -11.86
N MET A 200 -10.74 -4.64 -12.91
CA MET A 200 -10.57 -5.10 -14.29
C MET A 200 -9.11 -5.05 -14.75
N MET A 201 -8.30 -4.10 -14.27
CA MET A 201 -6.85 -4.11 -14.51
C MET A 201 -6.19 -5.39 -13.97
N VAL A 202 -6.62 -5.85 -12.79
CA VAL A 202 -6.11 -7.11 -12.21
C VAL A 202 -6.64 -8.32 -12.96
N GLU A 203 -7.91 -8.35 -13.28
CA GLU A 203 -8.54 -9.47 -14.03
C GLU A 203 -7.92 -9.68 -15.41
N THR A 204 -7.52 -8.58 -16.08
CA THR A 204 -6.91 -8.63 -17.42
C THR A 204 -5.38 -8.75 -17.41
N GLY A 205 -4.75 -8.72 -16.23
CA GLY A 205 -3.30 -8.78 -16.09
C GLY A 205 -2.57 -7.46 -16.39
N ASP A 206 -3.31 -6.34 -16.50
CA ASP A 206 -2.71 -5.00 -16.61
C ASP A 206 -2.11 -4.54 -15.28
N ALA A 207 -2.54 -5.14 -14.15
CA ALA A 207 -1.95 -5.01 -12.83
C ALA A 207 -1.96 -6.36 -12.08
N ASP A 208 -1.24 -6.44 -10.98
CA ASP A 208 -1.07 -7.69 -10.22
C ASP A 208 -1.87 -7.69 -8.92
N ALA A 209 -2.19 -6.51 -8.38
CA ALA A 209 -2.96 -6.35 -7.15
C ALA A 209 -3.75 -5.04 -7.14
N PHE A 210 -4.73 -4.96 -6.25
CA PHE A 210 -5.64 -3.84 -6.11
C PHE A 210 -5.86 -3.48 -4.65
N VAL A 211 -5.78 -2.17 -4.33
CA VAL A 211 -5.97 -1.61 -2.99
C VAL A 211 -7.02 -0.51 -3.01
N THR A 212 -8.00 -0.61 -2.10
CA THR A 212 -9.08 0.35 -1.93
C THR A 212 -9.61 0.30 -0.48
N GLY A 213 -10.63 1.11 -0.14
CA GLY A 213 -11.38 1.00 1.11
C GLY A 213 -11.24 2.17 2.07
N VAL A 214 -10.80 3.35 1.58
CA VAL A 214 -10.77 4.58 2.39
C VAL A 214 -12.11 5.29 2.36
N TYR A 215 -12.74 5.38 1.18
CA TYR A 215 -14.07 5.98 0.99
C TYR A 215 -15.14 4.96 0.67
N SER A 216 -14.76 3.88 -0.02
CA SER A 216 -15.71 2.88 -0.51
C SER A 216 -16.21 2.01 0.62
N ARG A 217 -17.51 1.71 0.59
CA ARG A 217 -18.12 0.77 1.54
C ARG A 217 -17.62 -0.64 1.27
N TYR A 218 -17.27 -1.34 2.34
CA TYR A 218 -16.76 -2.72 2.25
C TYR A 218 -17.68 -3.65 1.44
N SER A 219 -19.00 -3.59 1.68
CA SER A 219 -19.99 -4.42 0.97
C SER A 219 -20.07 -4.16 -0.53
N GLU A 220 -19.87 -2.91 -0.95
CA GLU A 220 -19.86 -2.55 -2.37
C GLU A 220 -18.60 -3.06 -3.06
N VAL A 221 -17.45 -2.96 -2.39
CA VAL A 221 -16.16 -3.42 -2.90
C VAL A 221 -16.15 -4.95 -3.01
N THR A 222 -16.62 -5.67 -1.99
CA THR A 222 -16.67 -7.13 -2.01
C THR A 222 -17.62 -7.67 -3.07
N LYS A 223 -18.77 -7.02 -3.28
CA LYS A 223 -19.68 -7.37 -4.36
C LYS A 223 -19.02 -7.20 -5.73
N LEU A 224 -18.36 -6.06 -5.97
CA LEU A 224 -17.61 -5.86 -7.22
C LEU A 224 -16.47 -6.87 -7.41
N ALA A 225 -15.76 -7.23 -6.34
CA ALA A 225 -14.72 -8.25 -6.41
C ALA A 225 -15.28 -9.62 -6.79
N GLU A 226 -16.42 -10.01 -6.23
CA GLU A 226 -17.12 -11.24 -6.61
C GLU A 226 -17.60 -11.20 -8.08
N GLU A 227 -18.12 -10.07 -8.52
CA GLU A 227 -18.65 -9.89 -9.87
C GLU A 227 -17.55 -9.85 -10.94
N ILE A 228 -16.39 -9.26 -10.65
CA ILE A 228 -15.31 -9.02 -11.62
C ILE A 228 -14.26 -10.13 -11.53
N ILE A 229 -13.67 -10.35 -10.36
CA ILE A 229 -12.61 -11.34 -10.12
C ILE A 229 -13.24 -12.75 -10.00
N GLY A 230 -14.29 -12.86 -9.17
CA GLY A 230 -14.97 -14.12 -8.92
C GLY A 230 -14.30 -14.96 -7.83
N ILE A 231 -14.77 -16.22 -7.72
CA ILE A 231 -14.31 -17.20 -6.75
C ILE A 231 -13.40 -18.22 -7.45
N ARG A 232 -12.35 -18.67 -6.79
CA ARG A 232 -11.48 -19.72 -7.34
C ARG A 232 -12.31 -20.99 -7.65
N PRO A 233 -12.10 -21.67 -8.79
CA PRO A 233 -12.91 -22.80 -9.23
C PRO A 233 -13.02 -23.95 -8.22
N THR A 234 -12.05 -24.09 -7.33
CA THR A 234 -12.01 -25.13 -6.29
C THR A 234 -12.88 -24.84 -5.07
N TYR A 235 -13.39 -23.61 -4.95
CA TYR A 235 -14.20 -23.13 -3.82
C TYR A 235 -15.56 -22.64 -4.31
N LYS A 236 -16.54 -22.69 -3.43
CA LYS A 236 -17.88 -22.12 -3.69
C LYS A 236 -18.11 -20.79 -2.97
N HIS A 237 -17.31 -20.54 -1.94
CA HIS A 237 -17.45 -19.38 -1.09
C HIS A 237 -16.11 -18.66 -0.95
N PHE A 238 -16.15 -17.40 -0.63
CA PHE A 238 -14.97 -16.59 -0.28
C PHE A 238 -15.09 -16.10 1.16
N GLY A 239 -13.96 -15.77 1.76
CA GLY A 239 -13.89 -15.30 3.14
C GLY A 239 -12.87 -14.19 3.29
N ALA A 240 -12.98 -13.45 4.40
CA ALA A 240 -12.01 -12.43 4.78
C ALA A 240 -11.12 -12.94 5.92
N MET A 241 -9.83 -12.64 5.84
CA MET A 241 -8.88 -13.00 6.88
C MET A 241 -8.13 -11.76 7.38
N HIS A 242 -8.03 -11.63 8.70
CA HIS A 242 -7.14 -10.69 9.36
C HIS A 242 -5.90 -11.40 9.89
N ILE A 243 -4.74 -10.81 9.63
CA ILE A 243 -3.47 -11.22 10.22
C ILE A 243 -3.17 -10.27 11.36
N ILE A 244 -3.18 -10.75 12.59
CA ILE A 244 -2.93 -9.96 13.80
C ILE A 244 -1.56 -10.36 14.33
N SER A 245 -0.61 -9.44 14.27
CA SER A 245 0.74 -9.65 14.78
C SER A 245 0.98 -8.78 16.02
N GLY A 246 1.45 -9.38 17.09
CA GLY A 246 1.71 -8.72 18.35
C GLY A 246 2.81 -9.40 19.16
N LYS A 247 3.10 -8.88 20.37
CA LYS A 247 4.15 -9.42 21.24
C LYS A 247 3.99 -10.90 21.61
N LYS A 248 2.75 -11.42 21.57
CA LYS A 248 2.42 -12.82 21.90
C LYS A 248 2.50 -13.76 20.70
N GLY A 249 2.75 -13.24 19.50
CA GLY A 249 2.81 -14.00 18.26
C GLY A 249 1.89 -13.46 17.18
N THR A 250 1.75 -14.24 16.10
CA THR A 250 0.88 -13.92 14.97
C THR A 250 -0.33 -14.85 15.00
N PHE A 251 -1.51 -14.24 14.83
CA PHE A 251 -2.80 -14.94 14.79
C PHE A 251 -3.50 -14.66 13.47
N PHE A 252 -4.13 -15.67 12.91
CA PHE A 252 -4.95 -15.59 11.70
C PHE A 252 -6.41 -15.76 12.10
N MET A 253 -7.24 -14.77 11.80
CA MET A 253 -8.67 -14.78 12.11
C MET A 253 -9.48 -14.73 10.83
N ALA A 254 -10.32 -15.74 10.61
CA ALA A 254 -11.22 -15.88 9.47
C ALA A 254 -12.52 -16.61 9.88
N ASP A 255 -13.71 -16.27 9.39
CA ASP A 255 -14.02 -15.12 8.55
C ASP A 255 -14.36 -13.90 9.41
N THR A 256 -13.84 -12.75 9.07
CA THR A 256 -13.98 -11.57 9.92
C THR A 256 -15.08 -10.61 9.48
N LEU A 257 -15.52 -10.67 8.20
CA LEU A 257 -16.34 -9.59 7.65
C LEU A 257 -17.41 -10.04 6.62
N ILE A 258 -17.29 -11.20 5.99
CA ILE A 258 -18.10 -11.54 4.82
C ILE A 258 -19.31 -12.39 5.21
N ASN A 259 -19.09 -13.52 5.86
CA ASN A 259 -20.15 -14.50 6.13
C ASN A 259 -20.68 -14.34 7.56
N ARG A 260 -21.79 -13.61 7.69
CA ARG A 260 -22.37 -13.29 9.01
C ARG A 260 -22.94 -14.52 9.75
N HIS A 261 -23.51 -15.47 9.00
CA HIS A 261 -24.09 -16.71 9.52
C HIS A 261 -23.65 -17.87 8.63
N PRO A 262 -22.37 -18.30 8.73
CA PRO A 262 -21.84 -19.31 7.83
C PRO A 262 -22.46 -20.69 8.11
N SER A 263 -22.83 -21.40 7.04
CA SER A 263 -23.16 -22.82 7.12
C SER A 263 -21.91 -23.67 7.32
N THR A 264 -22.08 -24.96 7.60
CA THR A 264 -20.93 -25.89 7.74
C THR A 264 -20.07 -25.92 6.48
N GLU A 265 -20.69 -25.89 5.29
CA GLU A 265 -19.95 -25.87 4.01
C GLU A 265 -19.11 -24.59 3.86
N VAL A 266 -19.68 -23.42 4.21
CA VAL A 266 -18.98 -22.15 4.21
C VAL A 266 -17.79 -22.16 5.18
N LEU A 267 -17.96 -22.72 6.39
CA LEU A 267 -16.88 -22.84 7.37
C LEU A 267 -15.74 -23.73 6.87
N ILE A 268 -16.04 -24.80 6.15
CA ILE A 268 -15.04 -25.69 5.53
C ILE A 268 -14.26 -24.92 4.46
N ASP A 269 -14.94 -24.18 3.59
CA ASP A 269 -14.27 -23.36 2.56
C ASP A 269 -13.39 -22.28 3.20
N ILE A 270 -13.87 -21.57 4.23
CA ILE A 270 -13.10 -20.57 4.97
C ILE A 270 -11.84 -21.19 5.58
N ALA A 271 -11.96 -22.35 6.23
CA ALA A 271 -10.82 -23.02 6.84
C ALA A 271 -9.77 -23.44 5.80
N ARG A 272 -10.20 -23.96 4.66
CA ARG A 272 -9.29 -24.32 3.54
C ARG A 272 -8.62 -23.10 2.93
N LEU A 273 -9.41 -22.04 2.64
CA LEU A 273 -8.87 -20.79 2.10
C LEU A 273 -7.82 -20.15 3.05
N THR A 274 -8.10 -20.21 4.35
CA THR A 274 -7.16 -19.72 5.37
C THR A 274 -5.88 -20.56 5.39
N HIS A 275 -6.02 -21.89 5.33
CA HIS A 275 -4.87 -22.82 5.27
C HIS A 275 -4.00 -22.55 4.03
N ASP A 276 -4.59 -22.32 2.87
CA ASP A 276 -3.87 -22.05 1.63
C ASP A 276 -3.14 -20.68 1.64
N ALA A 277 -3.60 -19.76 2.48
CA ALA A 277 -3.05 -18.40 2.57
C ALA A 277 -1.94 -18.26 3.62
N VAL A 278 -1.83 -19.19 4.57
CA VAL A 278 -0.87 -19.21 5.70
C VAL A 278 0.32 -20.08 5.40
#